data_27b98c11573fda30cc131752c1fa5d21
#
_entry.id   27b98c11573fda30cc131752c1fa5d21
#
_cell.length_a   1.000
_cell.length_b   1.000
_cell.length_c   1.000
_cell.angle_alpha   90.00
_cell.angle_beta   90.00
_cell.angle_gamma   90.00
#
_symmetry.space_group_name_H-M   'P 1'
#
loop_
_entity.id
_entity.type
_entity.pdbx_description
1 polymer ?
#
loop_
_entity_poly.entity_id
_entity_poly.type
_entity_poly.pdbx_seq_one_letter_code
_entity_poly.pdbx_strand_id
1 'polypeptide(L)'
;RQRQMCIRDRKNPTKFRLVKSPEEITNDKDIMQVVYGMENGAPIESKLSNIKLFSDMGINYITLAHSKSNHISDSSYDENKNWGGLSPFGRKVVAEMNKQGVMIDISHVSDAAFYEVLRLTKTPVIASHSSLRHFVPGFERNVSDDMLRELAKNEGVIQICFGSEFIAEKKKYPKLVVTVQDVADHIDLSLIHI
;
A
#
# COMPACT_ATOMS: atom_id res chain seq x y z
N ARG A 1 15.30 -7.54 8.75
CA ARG A 1 15.47 -6.14 8.30
C ARG A 1 14.84 -5.13 9.27
N GLN A 2 13.62 -5.31 9.75
CA GLN A 2 12.98 -4.42 10.76
C GLN A 2 13.82 -4.25 12.04
N ARG A 3 14.36 -5.35 12.58
CA ARG A 3 15.23 -5.28 13.77
C ARG A 3 16.48 -4.40 13.58
N GLN A 4 16.98 -4.30 12.34
CA GLN A 4 18.15 -3.46 12.02
C GLN A 4 17.76 -1.97 11.89
N MET A 5 16.56 -1.65 11.44
CA MET A 5 16.09 -0.26 11.37
C MET A 5 15.79 0.31 12.76
N CYS A 6 15.09 -0.42 13.63
CA CYS A 6 14.89 -0.03 15.03
C CYS A 6 16.19 0.15 15.84
N ILE A 7 17.31 -0.45 15.40
CA ILE A 7 18.63 -0.25 16.01
C ILE A 7 19.27 1.04 15.48
N ARG A 8 19.00 1.42 14.22
CA ARG A 8 19.59 2.62 13.62
C ARG A 8 18.99 3.91 14.15
N ASP A 9 17.67 3.97 14.35
CA ASP A 9 17.02 5.15 14.94
C ASP A 9 17.45 5.38 16.39
N ARG A 10 17.50 4.31 17.21
CA ARG A 10 18.02 4.39 18.58
C ARG A 10 19.50 4.81 18.66
N LYS A 11 20.30 4.45 17.66
CA LYS A 11 21.72 4.85 17.59
C LYS A 11 21.93 6.25 17.04
N ASN A 12 20.93 6.83 16.36
CA ASN A 12 21.01 8.13 15.72
C ASN A 12 19.72 8.95 15.96
N PRO A 13 19.35 9.20 17.23
CA PRO A 13 18.06 9.85 17.56
C PRO A 13 18.00 11.31 17.08
N THR A 14 19.14 11.91 16.78
CA THR A 14 19.25 13.26 16.21
C THR A 14 19.07 13.29 14.68
N LYS A 15 19.03 12.15 14.02
CA LYS A 15 18.86 12.04 12.57
C LYS A 15 17.57 11.35 12.15
N PHE A 16 17.08 10.44 12.97
CA PHE A 16 15.92 9.60 12.65
C PHE A 16 15.00 9.52 13.87
N ARG A 17 13.71 9.65 13.62
CA ARG A 17 12.65 9.42 14.60
C ARG A 17 11.58 8.53 13.99
N LEU A 18 11.24 7.45 14.68
CA LEU A 18 10.07 6.65 14.37
C LEU A 18 8.82 7.42 14.80
N VAL A 19 7.91 7.62 13.87
CA VAL A 19 6.60 8.22 14.09
C VAL A 19 5.57 7.09 14.17
N LYS A 20 4.79 7.06 15.24
CA LYS A 20 3.79 6.03 15.48
C LYS A 20 2.36 6.52 15.27
N SER A 21 2.16 7.84 15.29
CA SER A 21 0.88 8.46 15.03
C SER A 21 1.06 9.81 14.31
N PRO A 22 0.02 10.33 13.63
CA PRO A 22 0.07 11.62 12.96
C PRO A 22 0.45 12.79 13.89
N GLU A 23 0.04 12.73 15.16
CA GLU A 23 0.32 13.77 16.16
C GLU A 23 1.81 13.90 16.51
N GLU A 24 2.58 12.83 16.26
CA GLU A 24 4.03 12.82 16.46
C GLU A 24 4.79 13.46 15.29
N ILE A 25 4.12 13.74 14.17
CA ILE A 25 4.73 14.39 13.01
C ILE A 25 5.01 15.86 13.34
N THR A 26 6.23 16.30 13.12
CA THR A 26 6.65 17.68 13.34
C THR A 26 7.23 18.30 12.08
N ASN A 27 7.31 19.63 12.05
CA ASN A 27 7.95 20.39 10.98
C ASN A 27 9.49 20.47 11.11
N ASP A 28 10.08 19.66 11.98
CA ASP A 28 11.53 19.59 12.13
C ASP A 28 12.15 18.98 10.85
N LYS A 29 12.89 19.81 10.11
CA LYS A 29 13.52 19.44 8.84
C LYS A 29 14.87 18.74 9.03
N ASP A 30 15.43 18.80 10.22
CA ASP A 30 16.75 18.23 10.53
C ASP A 30 16.66 16.75 10.94
N ILE A 31 15.46 16.29 11.31
CA ILE A 31 15.20 14.91 11.71
C ILE A 31 14.33 14.21 10.67
N MET A 32 14.84 13.13 10.08
CA MET A 32 14.05 12.27 9.21
C MET A 32 13.00 11.51 10.02
N GLN A 33 11.74 11.76 9.72
CA GLN A 33 10.61 11.09 10.34
C GLN A 33 10.26 9.85 9.54
N VAL A 34 10.24 8.69 10.18
CA VAL A 34 10.09 7.38 9.54
C VAL A 34 8.80 6.72 10.02
N VAL A 35 8.01 6.25 9.07
CA VAL A 35 6.80 5.47 9.30
C VAL A 35 7.08 4.01 8.90
N TYR A 36 6.68 3.04 9.72
CA TYR A 36 6.86 1.63 9.39
C TYR A 36 5.59 1.03 8.79
N GLY A 37 5.78 0.32 7.70
CA GLY A 37 4.76 -0.52 7.08
C GLY A 37 5.11 -2.01 7.18
N MET A 38 4.09 -2.84 7.15
CA MET A 38 4.22 -4.29 7.00
C MET A 38 3.68 -4.71 5.64
N GLU A 39 4.58 -5.04 4.74
CA GLU A 39 4.20 -5.56 3.42
C GLU A 39 3.86 -7.05 3.52
N ASN A 40 2.63 -7.39 3.21
CA ASN A 40 1.96 -8.68 3.36
C ASN A 40 1.36 -8.91 4.75
N GLY A 41 0.03 -9.01 4.80
CA GLY A 41 -0.73 -9.29 6.03
C GLY A 41 -0.65 -10.73 6.53
N ALA A 42 0.08 -11.63 5.86
CA ALA A 42 0.20 -13.02 6.27
C ALA A 42 0.63 -13.21 7.75
N PRO A 43 1.53 -12.36 8.33
CA PRO A 43 1.88 -12.46 9.75
C PRO A 43 0.75 -12.16 10.74
N ILE A 44 -0.39 -11.63 10.28
CA ILE A 44 -1.59 -11.49 11.13
C ILE A 44 -2.09 -12.89 11.55
N GLU A 45 -1.75 -13.92 10.76
CA GLU A 45 -2.26 -15.28 10.96
C GLU A 45 -3.79 -15.28 10.99
N SER A 46 -4.41 -16.10 11.80
CA SER A 46 -5.87 -16.09 11.99
C SER A 46 -6.31 -15.37 13.28
N LYS A 47 -5.52 -14.38 13.73
CA LYS A 47 -5.71 -13.69 15.01
C LYS A 47 -5.79 -12.18 14.83
N LEU A 48 -6.98 -11.62 14.94
CA LEU A 48 -7.18 -10.16 14.85
C LEU A 48 -6.35 -9.38 15.89
N SER A 49 -6.10 -9.98 17.08
CA SER A 49 -5.26 -9.36 18.11
C SER A 49 -3.83 -9.06 17.66
N ASN A 50 -3.33 -9.74 16.62
CA ASN A 50 -2.00 -9.48 16.07
C ASN A 50 -1.94 -8.12 15.38
N ILE A 51 -3.05 -7.56 14.89
CA ILE A 51 -3.10 -6.20 14.33
C ILE A 51 -2.74 -5.19 15.41
N LYS A 52 -3.35 -5.30 16.59
CA LYS A 52 -2.98 -4.44 17.72
C LYS A 52 -1.52 -4.64 18.15
N LEU A 53 -1.04 -5.87 18.19
CA LEU A 53 0.36 -6.16 18.52
C LEU A 53 1.32 -5.44 17.55
N PHE A 54 1.05 -5.48 16.24
CA PHE A 54 1.88 -4.79 15.24
C PHE A 54 1.76 -3.27 15.36
N SER A 55 0.57 -2.74 15.61
CA SER A 55 0.37 -1.31 15.88
C SER A 55 1.19 -0.85 17.10
N ASP A 56 1.14 -1.59 18.21
CA ASP A 56 1.92 -1.30 19.42
C ASP A 56 3.45 -1.34 19.14
N MET A 57 3.88 -2.15 18.16
CA MET A 57 5.27 -2.19 17.68
C MET A 57 5.64 -1.02 16.75
N GLY A 58 4.68 -0.16 16.39
CA GLY A 58 4.86 1.01 15.52
C GLY A 58 4.64 0.74 14.04
N ILE A 59 3.93 -0.32 13.67
CA ILE A 59 3.46 -0.53 12.30
C ILE A 59 2.25 0.36 12.06
N ASN A 60 2.35 1.27 11.11
CA ASN A 60 1.32 2.25 10.78
C ASN A 60 0.43 1.85 9.61
N TYR A 61 0.91 0.98 8.72
CA TYR A 61 0.11 0.43 7.63
C TYR A 61 0.45 -1.02 7.33
N ILE A 62 -0.51 -1.77 6.80
CA ILE A 62 -0.34 -3.17 6.42
C ILE A 62 -0.90 -3.39 5.02
N THR A 63 -0.06 -3.92 4.11
CA THR A 63 -0.48 -4.41 2.80
C THR A 63 -1.17 -5.77 2.96
N LEU A 64 -2.41 -5.91 2.51
CA LEU A 64 -3.24 -7.09 2.82
C LEU A 64 -2.72 -8.39 2.20
N ALA A 65 -2.19 -8.31 0.98
CA ALA A 65 -1.57 -9.43 0.25
C ALA A 65 -0.24 -9.01 -0.37
N HIS A 66 0.49 -9.93 -0.98
CA HIS A 66 1.69 -9.63 -1.76
C HIS A 66 1.63 -10.38 -3.12
N SER A 67 2.64 -11.14 -3.47
CA SER A 67 2.72 -11.85 -4.77
C SER A 67 1.74 -13.02 -4.90
N LYS A 68 1.20 -13.50 -3.80
CA LYS A 68 0.21 -14.58 -3.74
C LYS A 68 -0.97 -14.20 -2.88
N SER A 69 -2.13 -14.71 -3.26
CA SER A 69 -3.33 -14.67 -2.43
C SER A 69 -3.06 -15.36 -1.10
N ASN A 70 -3.58 -14.80 -0.01
CA ASN A 70 -3.40 -15.34 1.33
C ASN A 70 -4.76 -15.51 2.03
N HIS A 71 -4.77 -15.78 3.32
CA HIS A 71 -5.99 -15.96 4.10
C HIS A 71 -6.79 -14.65 4.34
N ILE A 72 -6.29 -13.50 3.87
CA ILE A 72 -6.93 -12.19 4.01
C ILE A 72 -7.52 -11.73 2.67
N SER A 73 -6.72 -11.76 1.59
CA SER A 73 -7.06 -11.13 0.32
C SER A 73 -6.48 -11.89 -0.86
N ASP A 74 -7.15 -11.78 -1.99
CA ASP A 74 -6.60 -12.14 -3.28
C ASP A 74 -5.55 -11.11 -3.73
N SER A 75 -4.51 -11.61 -4.41
CA SER A 75 -3.43 -10.82 -4.98
C SER A 75 -3.64 -10.56 -6.46
N SER A 76 -3.22 -9.38 -6.95
CA SER A 76 -3.19 -9.03 -8.37
C SER A 76 -2.24 -9.90 -9.20
N TYR A 77 -1.20 -10.45 -8.57
CA TYR A 77 -0.23 -11.34 -9.23
C TYR A 77 -0.65 -12.81 -9.27
N ASP A 78 -1.64 -13.20 -8.46
CA ASP A 78 -2.04 -14.60 -8.39
C ASP A 78 -3.14 -14.90 -9.41
N GLU A 79 -2.87 -15.82 -10.32
CA GLU A 79 -3.89 -16.30 -11.28
C GLU A 79 -5.02 -17.06 -10.58
N ASN A 80 -4.69 -17.73 -9.47
CA ASN A 80 -5.65 -18.45 -8.64
C ASN A 80 -6.25 -17.53 -7.58
N LYS A 81 -7.33 -16.85 -7.90
CA LYS A 81 -8.10 -16.06 -6.94
C LYS A 81 -8.90 -17.00 -6.04
N ASN A 82 -8.68 -16.93 -4.73
CA ASN A 82 -9.30 -17.85 -3.76
C ASN A 82 -10.65 -17.35 -3.24
N TRP A 83 -10.84 -16.02 -3.25
CA TRP A 83 -11.93 -15.37 -2.52
C TRP A 83 -12.84 -14.52 -3.42
N GLY A 84 -12.40 -14.18 -4.62
CA GLY A 84 -13.06 -13.17 -5.44
C GLY A 84 -13.02 -11.78 -4.81
N GLY A 85 -11.97 -11.48 -4.05
CA GLY A 85 -11.73 -10.24 -3.31
C GLY A 85 -11.14 -10.51 -1.94
N LEU A 86 -11.83 -10.09 -0.88
CA LEU A 86 -11.44 -10.37 0.51
C LEU A 86 -12.03 -11.70 1.00
N SER A 87 -11.26 -12.42 1.82
CA SER A 87 -11.79 -13.56 2.55
C SER A 87 -12.78 -13.11 3.63
N PRO A 88 -13.59 -14.02 4.21
CA PRO A 88 -14.41 -13.70 5.40
C PRO A 88 -13.57 -13.19 6.57
N PHE A 89 -12.34 -13.66 6.72
CA PHE A 89 -11.39 -13.14 7.72
C PHE A 89 -10.86 -11.76 7.31
N GLY A 90 -10.56 -11.55 6.01
CA GLY A 90 -10.09 -10.28 5.48
C GLY A 90 -11.04 -9.11 5.76
N ARG A 91 -12.36 -9.33 5.67
CA ARG A 91 -13.38 -8.33 6.05
C ARG A 91 -13.26 -7.92 7.51
N LYS A 92 -12.99 -8.88 8.39
CA LYS A 92 -12.75 -8.60 9.84
C LYS A 92 -11.42 -7.88 10.05
N VAL A 93 -10.39 -8.21 9.26
CA VAL A 93 -9.09 -7.51 9.27
C VAL A 93 -9.27 -6.04 8.93
N VAL A 94 -10.01 -5.70 7.85
CA VAL A 94 -10.31 -4.31 7.48
C VAL A 94 -10.98 -3.56 8.63
N ALA A 95 -11.99 -4.14 9.24
CA ALA A 95 -12.69 -3.52 10.38
C ALA A 95 -11.77 -3.32 11.60
N GLU A 96 -10.94 -4.31 11.92
CA GLU A 96 -10.01 -4.22 13.05
C GLU A 96 -8.87 -3.22 12.77
N MET A 97 -8.35 -3.14 11.54
CA MET A 97 -7.35 -2.13 11.16
C MET A 97 -7.91 -0.71 11.34
N ASN A 98 -9.13 -0.44 10.89
CA ASN A 98 -9.79 0.85 11.13
C ASN A 98 -9.91 1.17 12.64
N LYS A 99 -10.29 0.18 13.46
CA LYS A 99 -10.41 0.34 14.90
C LYS A 99 -9.07 0.62 15.59
N GLN A 100 -7.99 0.03 15.11
CA GLN A 100 -6.64 0.19 15.67
C GLN A 100 -5.87 1.38 15.09
N GLY A 101 -6.44 2.14 14.15
CA GLY A 101 -5.77 3.26 13.48
C GLY A 101 -4.61 2.80 12.58
N VAL A 102 -4.65 1.57 12.08
CA VAL A 102 -3.66 1.05 11.13
C VAL A 102 -4.19 1.26 9.72
N MET A 103 -3.47 2.01 8.89
CA MET A 103 -3.86 2.27 7.49
C MET A 103 -3.87 0.97 6.68
N ILE A 104 -4.86 0.83 5.82
CA ILE A 104 -4.94 -0.29 4.89
C ILE A 104 -4.18 0.07 3.62
N ASP A 105 -3.17 -0.73 3.29
CA ASP A 105 -2.46 -0.60 2.03
C ASP A 105 -3.07 -1.58 1.00
N ILE A 106 -3.56 -0.98 -0.09
CA ILE A 106 -4.22 -1.71 -1.19
C ILE A 106 -3.27 -2.03 -2.33
N SER A 107 -1.97 -1.77 -2.19
CA SER A 107 -0.98 -2.28 -3.14
C SER A 107 -1.03 -3.82 -3.17
N HIS A 108 -0.78 -4.42 -4.31
CA HIS A 108 -0.81 -5.89 -4.53
C HIS A 108 -2.17 -6.58 -4.50
N VAL A 109 -3.23 -5.99 -3.96
CA VAL A 109 -4.53 -6.66 -3.93
C VAL A 109 -5.15 -6.76 -5.32
N SER A 110 -6.02 -7.74 -5.52
CA SER A 110 -6.80 -7.84 -6.77
C SER A 110 -7.78 -6.68 -6.92
N ASP A 111 -8.22 -6.40 -8.14
CA ASP A 111 -9.24 -5.37 -8.40
C ASP A 111 -10.49 -5.58 -7.56
N ALA A 112 -10.96 -6.83 -7.44
CA ALA A 112 -12.11 -7.15 -6.62
C ALA A 112 -11.89 -6.81 -5.13
N ALA A 113 -10.70 -7.13 -4.61
CA ALA A 113 -10.35 -6.80 -3.22
C ALA A 113 -10.21 -5.29 -3.02
N PHE A 114 -9.65 -4.55 -3.98
CA PHE A 114 -9.58 -3.09 -3.95
C PHE A 114 -10.96 -2.47 -3.72
N TYR A 115 -11.92 -2.78 -4.60
CA TYR A 115 -13.27 -2.22 -4.48
C TYR A 115 -13.98 -2.68 -3.21
N GLU A 116 -13.72 -3.91 -2.78
CA GLU A 116 -14.32 -4.43 -1.54
C GLU A 116 -13.76 -3.71 -0.30
N VAL A 117 -12.46 -3.44 -0.26
CA VAL A 117 -11.83 -2.64 0.82
C VAL A 117 -12.46 -1.25 0.87
N LEU A 118 -12.58 -0.55 -0.27
CA LEU A 118 -13.17 0.81 -0.28
C LEU A 118 -14.62 0.83 0.19
N ARG A 119 -15.40 -0.21 -0.08
CA ARG A 119 -16.78 -0.30 0.43
C ARG A 119 -16.85 -0.54 1.94
N LEU A 120 -15.85 -1.18 2.54
CA LEU A 120 -15.85 -1.61 3.94
C LEU A 120 -15.11 -0.65 4.86
N THR A 121 -14.08 0.00 4.35
CA THR A 121 -13.27 0.90 5.16
C THR A 121 -14.04 2.15 5.56
N LYS A 122 -13.70 2.71 6.72
CA LYS A 122 -14.22 3.98 7.23
C LYS A 122 -13.16 5.07 7.28
N THR A 123 -11.96 4.75 6.81
CA THR A 123 -10.80 5.63 6.82
C THR A 123 -10.14 5.64 5.45
N PRO A 124 -9.41 6.70 5.08
CA PRO A 124 -8.59 6.72 3.89
C PRO A 124 -7.64 5.54 3.82
N VAL A 125 -7.43 5.02 2.62
CA VAL A 125 -6.47 3.94 2.35
C VAL A 125 -5.25 4.46 1.60
N ILE A 126 -4.19 3.67 1.56
CA ILE A 126 -2.97 4.00 0.82
C ILE A 126 -2.68 2.92 -0.23
N ALA A 127 -2.28 3.35 -1.42
CA ALA A 127 -1.54 2.53 -2.37
C ALA A 127 -0.05 2.89 -2.22
N SER A 128 0.65 2.18 -1.34
CA SER A 128 2.01 2.56 -0.93
C SER A 128 3.05 2.46 -2.04
N HIS A 129 2.79 1.63 -3.07
CA HIS A 129 3.67 1.43 -4.22
C HIS A 129 2.90 0.79 -5.38
N SER A 130 2.18 1.61 -6.11
CA SER A 130 1.48 1.26 -7.35
C SER A 130 1.74 2.34 -8.39
N SER A 131 1.38 2.07 -9.65
CA SER A 131 1.40 3.07 -10.71
C SER A 131 0.08 3.00 -11.48
N LEU A 132 -0.02 3.65 -12.63
CA LEU A 132 -1.27 3.77 -13.35
C LEU A 132 -1.36 2.74 -14.47
N ARG A 133 -2.47 2.02 -14.53
CA ARG A 133 -2.76 1.00 -15.55
C ARG A 133 -2.96 1.61 -16.94
N HIS A 134 -3.30 2.89 -16.98
CA HIS A 134 -3.41 3.66 -18.23
C HIS A 134 -2.15 3.50 -19.12
N PHE A 135 -0.97 3.60 -18.54
CA PHE A 135 0.30 3.50 -19.26
C PHE A 135 0.78 2.04 -19.44
N VAL A 136 0.25 1.11 -18.66
CA VAL A 136 0.57 -0.33 -18.72
C VAL A 136 -0.73 -1.15 -18.76
N PRO A 137 -1.45 -1.13 -19.90
CA PRO A 137 -2.74 -1.80 -20.03
C PRO A 137 -2.67 -3.29 -19.70
N GLY A 138 -3.67 -3.76 -18.94
CA GLY A 138 -3.77 -5.16 -18.54
C GLY A 138 -2.91 -5.58 -17.35
N PHE A 139 -2.10 -4.68 -16.80
CA PHE A 139 -1.31 -4.96 -15.61
C PHE A 139 -2.11 -4.67 -14.34
N GLU A 140 -2.79 -5.70 -13.82
CA GLU A 140 -3.69 -5.59 -12.65
C GLU A 140 -2.98 -5.03 -11.40
N ARG A 141 -1.65 -5.15 -11.33
CA ARG A 141 -0.85 -4.59 -10.23
C ARG A 141 -0.89 -3.06 -10.15
N ASN A 142 -1.18 -2.41 -11.29
CA ASN A 142 -1.39 -0.97 -11.39
C ASN A 142 -2.85 -0.60 -11.21
N VAL A 143 -3.09 0.60 -10.70
CA VAL A 143 -4.42 1.17 -10.44
C VAL A 143 -5.02 1.68 -11.74
N SER A 144 -6.28 1.32 -12.04
CA SER A 144 -7.01 1.84 -13.20
C SER A 144 -7.53 3.25 -12.95
N ASP A 145 -7.95 3.96 -14.01
CA ASP A 145 -8.52 5.31 -13.92
C ASP A 145 -9.79 5.31 -13.04
N ASP A 146 -10.63 4.27 -13.14
CA ASP A 146 -11.82 4.18 -12.28
C ASP A 146 -11.45 3.92 -10.82
N MET A 147 -10.43 3.11 -10.57
CA MET A 147 -9.91 2.88 -9.22
C MET A 147 -9.33 4.17 -8.61
N LEU A 148 -8.66 5.01 -9.43
CA LEU A 148 -8.19 6.31 -8.96
C LEU A 148 -9.34 7.21 -8.51
N ARG A 149 -10.43 7.27 -9.28
CA ARG A 149 -11.63 8.05 -8.90
C ARG A 149 -12.26 7.54 -7.61
N GLU A 150 -12.30 6.23 -7.41
CA GLU A 150 -12.81 5.65 -6.15
C GLU A 150 -11.85 5.91 -4.98
N LEU A 151 -10.54 5.88 -5.23
CA LEU A 151 -9.52 6.24 -4.24
C LEU A 151 -9.66 7.71 -3.82
N ALA A 152 -9.88 8.62 -4.78
CA ALA A 152 -10.14 10.02 -4.51
C ALA A 152 -11.39 10.24 -3.63
N LYS A 153 -12.50 9.54 -3.93
CA LYS A 153 -13.71 9.60 -3.09
C LYS A 153 -13.48 9.10 -1.66
N ASN A 154 -12.53 8.18 -1.49
CA ASN A 154 -12.11 7.68 -0.18
C ASN A 154 -11.12 8.63 0.53
N GLU A 155 -10.68 9.72 -0.11
CA GLU A 155 -9.60 10.61 0.36
C GLU A 155 -8.26 9.85 0.55
N GLY A 156 -8.08 8.77 -0.21
CA GLY A 156 -6.90 7.92 -0.14
C GLY A 156 -5.70 8.51 -0.88
N VAL A 157 -4.53 7.88 -0.72
CA VAL A 157 -3.26 8.33 -1.32
C VAL A 157 -2.67 7.24 -2.20
N ILE A 158 -2.15 7.62 -3.36
CA ILE A 158 -1.31 6.77 -4.19
C ILE A 158 0.13 7.29 -4.23
N GLN A 159 1.09 6.40 -4.01
CA GLN A 159 2.52 6.67 -4.19
C GLN A 159 2.98 5.94 -5.46
N ILE A 160 3.43 6.72 -6.46
CA ILE A 160 3.86 6.17 -7.74
C ILE A 160 5.14 5.35 -7.56
N CYS A 161 5.08 4.08 -7.97
CA CYS A 161 6.20 3.14 -7.92
C CYS A 161 7.10 3.36 -9.14
N PHE A 162 8.41 3.56 -8.92
CA PHE A 162 9.37 3.83 -9.99
C PHE A 162 9.95 2.57 -10.64
N GLY A 163 9.44 1.39 -10.31
CA GLY A 163 9.81 0.15 -10.98
C GLY A 163 9.48 0.19 -12.47
N SER A 164 10.42 -0.13 -13.33
CA SER A 164 10.25 0.03 -14.78
C SER A 164 9.02 -0.69 -15.34
N GLU A 165 8.70 -1.86 -14.83
CA GLU A 165 7.52 -2.65 -15.24
C GLU A 165 6.18 -2.04 -14.80
N PHE A 166 6.21 -1.13 -13.82
CA PHE A 166 5.03 -0.38 -13.37
C PHE A 166 4.79 0.86 -14.22
N ILE A 167 5.85 1.39 -14.83
CA ILE A 167 5.85 2.67 -15.54
C ILE A 167 5.62 2.48 -17.04
N ALA A 168 6.17 1.42 -17.65
CA ALA A 168 6.10 1.23 -19.09
C ALA A 168 5.83 -0.21 -19.48
N GLU A 169 5.07 -0.39 -20.57
CA GLU A 169 4.76 -1.69 -21.12
C GLU A 169 6.01 -2.32 -21.76
N LYS A 170 6.47 -3.47 -21.24
CA LYS A 170 7.65 -4.19 -21.71
C LYS A 170 7.60 -4.54 -23.21
N LYS A 171 6.41 -4.81 -23.74
CA LYS A 171 6.22 -5.10 -25.17
C LYS A 171 6.50 -3.89 -26.06
N LYS A 172 6.14 -2.69 -25.58
CA LYS A 172 6.33 -1.43 -26.29
C LYS A 172 7.77 -0.93 -26.21
N TYR A 173 8.47 -1.28 -25.13
CA TYR A 173 9.85 -0.88 -24.85
C TYR A 173 10.72 -2.11 -24.55
N PRO A 174 11.19 -2.86 -25.58
CA PRO A 174 11.94 -4.11 -25.36
C PRO A 174 13.18 -3.98 -24.49
N LYS A 175 13.81 -2.79 -24.46
CA LYS A 175 14.94 -2.46 -23.59
C LYS A 175 14.52 -1.85 -22.25
N LEU A 176 13.23 -1.63 -22.04
CA LEU A 176 12.60 -1.07 -20.86
C LEU A 176 13.36 0.14 -20.26
N VAL A 177 13.73 1.08 -21.14
CA VAL A 177 14.35 2.35 -20.72
C VAL A 177 13.22 3.28 -20.30
N VAL A 178 13.03 3.41 -18.98
CA VAL A 178 12.08 4.35 -18.37
C VAL A 178 12.81 5.64 -18.06
N THR A 179 12.19 6.76 -18.38
CA THR A 179 12.72 8.11 -18.18
C THR A 179 12.04 8.79 -17.00
N VAL A 180 12.60 9.91 -16.56
CA VAL A 180 11.96 10.79 -15.56
C VAL A 180 10.62 11.31 -16.07
N GLN A 181 10.50 11.56 -17.39
CA GLN A 181 9.24 12.03 -18.00
C GLN A 181 8.13 10.98 -17.87
N ASP A 182 8.44 9.71 -18.12
CA ASP A 182 7.44 8.63 -17.96
C ASP A 182 6.91 8.56 -16.52
N VAL A 183 7.76 8.79 -15.53
CA VAL A 183 7.33 8.87 -14.12
C VAL A 183 6.48 10.11 -13.87
N ALA A 184 6.86 11.26 -14.42
CA ALA A 184 6.11 12.51 -14.31
C ALA A 184 4.70 12.37 -14.90
N ASP A 185 4.57 11.72 -16.06
CA ASP A 185 3.28 11.48 -16.72
C ASP A 185 2.32 10.67 -15.81
N HIS A 186 2.84 9.69 -15.06
CA HIS A 186 2.05 8.96 -14.06
C HIS A 186 1.58 9.87 -12.92
N ILE A 187 2.47 10.75 -12.44
CA ILE A 187 2.13 11.71 -11.37
C ILE A 187 1.06 12.67 -11.87
N ASP A 188 1.26 13.27 -13.03
CA ASP A 188 0.32 14.24 -13.63
C ASP A 188 -1.07 13.62 -13.83
N LEU A 189 -1.14 12.41 -14.38
CA LEU A 189 -2.42 11.72 -14.54
C LEU A 189 -3.09 11.40 -13.20
N SER A 190 -2.31 11.03 -12.18
CA SER A 190 -2.87 10.77 -10.84
C SER A 190 -3.52 12.02 -10.26
N LEU A 191 -2.90 13.20 -10.44
CA LEU A 191 -3.40 14.48 -9.93
C LEU A 191 -4.67 14.95 -10.66
N ILE A 192 -4.93 14.50 -11.90
CA ILE A 192 -6.16 14.81 -12.63
C ILE A 192 -7.37 14.07 -12.03
N HIS A 193 -7.14 12.90 -11.45
CA HIS A 193 -8.20 12.03 -10.94
C HIS A 193 -8.41 12.11 -9.41
N ILE A 194 -7.46 12.64 -8.69
CA ILE A 194 -7.49 12.84 -7.21
C ILE A 194 -7.77 14.34 -6.86
#